data_dc83d6a1a0193ac0b3ce614dc1077bb7
#
_entry.id   dc83d6a1a0193ac0b3ce614dc1077bb7
#
_cell.length_a   1.000
_cell.length_b   1.000
_cell.length_c   1.000
_cell.angle_alpha   90.00
_cell.angle_beta   90.00
_cell.angle_gamma   90.00
#
_symmetry.space_group_name_H-M   'P 1'
#
loop_
_entity.id
_entity.type
_entity.pdbx_description
1 polymer ?
#
loop_
_entity_poly.entity_id
_entity_poly.type
_entity_poly.pdbx_seq_one_letter_code
_entity_poly.pdbx_strand_id
1 'polypeptide(L)'
;MPTRKPNAEASRELIAAAFVCDLIKARALLDSGADPNAPDEDGRTPLCSAVLGGSIGLAGLLLEAGADVNARDHRGFTALHFAAEEQLPELVRLLLGKGANPNARDEDGTTPLGRAVFSERGERDVAQILVKAGANPDLANNAGESPRALAARLGSTVFTSN
;
A
#
# COMPACT_ATOMS: atom_id res chain seq x y z
N MET A 1 -16.26 24.34 14.16
CA MET A 1 -15.77 24.72 12.81
C MET A 1 -16.64 24.00 11.80
N PRO A 2 -17.30 24.66 10.83
CA PRO A 2 -18.05 23.95 9.80
C PRO A 2 -17.07 23.12 8.96
N THR A 3 -17.27 21.82 8.89
CA THR A 3 -16.53 20.93 8.02
C THR A 3 -16.85 21.32 6.57
N ARG A 4 -15.88 21.94 5.90
CA ARG A 4 -16.00 22.28 4.48
C ARG A 4 -16.27 20.97 3.71
N LYS A 5 -17.37 20.92 2.95
CA LYS A 5 -17.64 19.75 2.08
C LYS A 5 -16.45 19.52 1.14
N PRO A 6 -15.99 18.29 0.98
CA PRO A 6 -14.88 17.98 0.07
C PRO A 6 -15.20 18.51 -1.35
N ASN A 7 -14.17 19.10 -1.98
CA ASN A 7 -14.27 19.53 -3.37
C ASN A 7 -14.09 18.30 -4.28
N ALA A 8 -15.18 17.78 -4.82
CA ALA A 8 -15.19 16.54 -5.61
C ALA A 8 -14.31 16.61 -6.88
N GLU A 9 -14.21 17.79 -7.51
CA GLU A 9 -13.32 17.99 -8.66
C GLU A 9 -11.85 17.96 -8.24
N ALA A 10 -11.49 18.70 -7.19
CA ALA A 10 -10.15 18.68 -6.63
C ALA A 10 -9.74 17.27 -6.16
N SER A 11 -10.69 16.48 -5.64
CA SER A 11 -10.42 15.11 -5.20
C SER A 11 -10.08 14.19 -6.38
N ARG A 12 -10.78 14.31 -7.52
CA ARG A 12 -10.45 13.55 -8.75
C ARG A 12 -9.08 13.96 -9.30
N GLU A 13 -8.79 15.24 -9.32
CA GLU A 13 -7.49 15.73 -9.76
C GLU A 13 -6.35 15.28 -8.83
N LEU A 14 -6.63 15.11 -7.53
CA LEU A 14 -5.65 14.64 -6.56
C LEU A 14 -5.17 13.21 -6.90
N ILE A 15 -6.08 12.32 -7.32
CA ILE A 15 -5.72 10.96 -7.76
C ILE A 15 -4.77 11.02 -8.97
N ALA A 16 -5.11 11.85 -9.97
CA ALA A 16 -4.26 12.02 -11.15
C ALA A 16 -2.89 12.61 -10.81
N ALA A 17 -2.85 13.66 -9.95
CA ALA A 17 -1.61 14.25 -9.46
C ALA A 17 -0.77 13.23 -8.68
N ALA A 18 -1.43 12.37 -7.89
CA ALA A 18 -0.76 11.32 -7.12
C ALA A 18 -0.13 10.26 -8.01
N PHE A 19 -0.82 9.84 -9.07
CA PHE A 19 -0.31 8.85 -10.02
C PHE A 19 0.93 9.33 -10.79
N VAL A 20 0.96 10.62 -11.18
CA VAL A 20 2.12 11.21 -11.87
C VAL A 20 3.15 11.81 -10.92
N CYS A 21 3.00 11.61 -9.62
CA CYS A 21 3.91 12.08 -8.57
C CYS A 21 4.10 13.62 -8.55
N ASP A 22 3.08 14.39 -8.93
CA ASP A 22 3.11 15.86 -8.88
C ASP A 22 2.82 16.35 -7.45
N LEU A 23 3.90 16.45 -6.67
CA LEU A 23 3.83 16.87 -5.26
C LEU A 23 3.30 18.30 -5.10
N ILE A 24 3.65 19.22 -6.02
CA ILE A 24 3.23 20.62 -5.95
C ILE A 24 1.73 20.71 -6.19
N LYS A 25 1.23 20.08 -7.24
CA LYS A 25 -0.20 20.06 -7.56
C LYS A 25 -1.00 19.36 -6.47
N ALA A 26 -0.52 18.22 -5.96
CA ALA A 26 -1.19 17.48 -4.89
C ALA A 26 -1.34 18.33 -3.62
N ARG A 27 -0.29 19.05 -3.21
CA ARG A 27 -0.35 19.97 -2.07
C ARG A 27 -1.40 21.06 -2.28
N ALA A 28 -1.38 21.73 -3.44
CA ALA A 28 -2.35 22.78 -3.75
C ALA A 28 -3.80 22.26 -3.74
N LEU A 29 -4.03 21.03 -4.22
CA LEU A 29 -5.34 20.41 -4.22
C LEU A 29 -5.81 20.09 -2.79
N LEU A 30 -4.94 19.54 -1.94
CA LEU A 30 -5.23 19.30 -0.52
C LEU A 30 -5.55 20.61 0.22
N ASP A 31 -4.77 21.66 -0.02
CA ASP A 31 -5.01 22.99 0.56
C ASP A 31 -6.35 23.60 0.09
N SER A 32 -6.81 23.25 -1.12
CA SER A 32 -8.12 23.64 -1.65
C SER A 32 -9.30 22.82 -1.11
N GLY A 33 -9.02 21.77 -0.31
CA GLY A 33 -10.02 20.91 0.33
C GLY A 33 -10.33 19.64 -0.46
N ALA A 34 -9.40 19.14 -1.28
CA ALA A 34 -9.51 17.80 -1.82
C ALA A 34 -9.53 16.76 -0.69
N ASP A 35 -10.35 15.73 -0.84
CA ASP A 35 -10.41 14.62 0.11
C ASP A 35 -9.23 13.65 -0.16
N PRO A 36 -8.29 13.46 0.78
CA PRO A 36 -7.18 12.52 0.61
C PRO A 36 -7.61 11.06 0.53
N ASN A 37 -8.89 10.76 0.85
CA ASN A 37 -9.45 9.42 0.84
C ASN A 37 -10.44 9.18 -0.31
N ALA A 38 -10.67 10.16 -1.19
CA ALA A 38 -11.60 9.99 -2.31
C ALA A 38 -11.10 8.87 -3.25
N PRO A 39 -11.92 7.81 -3.49
CA PRO A 39 -11.51 6.72 -4.36
C PRO A 39 -11.71 7.06 -5.84
N ASP A 40 -10.96 6.38 -6.71
CA ASP A 40 -11.23 6.28 -8.14
C ASP A 40 -12.30 5.20 -8.45
N GLU A 41 -12.48 4.90 -9.75
CA GLU A 41 -13.45 3.90 -10.22
C GLU A 41 -13.09 2.46 -9.79
N ASP A 42 -11.82 2.17 -9.47
CA ASP A 42 -11.35 0.89 -8.94
C ASP A 42 -11.38 0.85 -7.39
N GLY A 43 -11.81 1.92 -6.75
CA GLY A 43 -11.77 2.06 -5.29
C GLY A 43 -10.41 2.47 -4.73
N ARG A 44 -9.43 2.82 -5.59
CA ARG A 44 -8.08 3.20 -5.16
C ARG A 44 -8.08 4.63 -4.66
N THR A 45 -7.45 4.86 -3.52
CA THR A 45 -7.24 6.19 -2.96
C THR A 45 -6.01 6.88 -3.59
N PRO A 46 -5.88 8.22 -3.44
CA PRO A 46 -4.65 8.92 -3.82
C PRO A 46 -3.37 8.31 -3.22
N LEU A 47 -3.45 7.74 -2.00
CA LEU A 47 -2.32 7.05 -1.36
C LEU A 47 -1.90 5.81 -2.16
N CYS A 48 -2.85 5.00 -2.64
CA CYS A 48 -2.54 3.85 -3.50
C CYS A 48 -1.86 4.30 -4.80
N SER A 49 -2.35 5.39 -5.41
CA SER A 49 -1.78 5.95 -6.63
C SER A 49 -0.34 6.48 -6.42
N ALA A 50 -0.08 7.16 -5.30
CA ALA A 50 1.26 7.63 -4.93
C ALA A 50 2.25 6.47 -4.70
N VAL A 51 1.78 5.37 -4.12
CA VAL A 51 2.58 4.14 -3.92
C VAL A 51 2.89 3.49 -5.26
N LEU A 52 1.92 3.32 -6.15
CA LEU A 52 2.13 2.80 -7.51
C LEU A 52 3.10 3.67 -8.32
N GLY A 53 3.08 4.99 -8.11
CA GLY A 53 4.06 5.91 -8.68
C GLY A 53 5.43 5.89 -7.99
N GLY A 54 5.61 5.14 -6.90
CA GLY A 54 6.87 5.04 -6.17
C GLY A 54 7.26 6.30 -5.38
N SER A 55 6.34 7.23 -5.15
CA SER A 55 6.64 8.53 -4.53
C SER A 55 6.49 8.52 -3.01
N ILE A 56 7.62 8.38 -2.31
CA ILE A 56 7.67 8.44 -0.83
C ILE A 56 7.20 9.82 -0.34
N GLY A 57 7.65 10.90 -0.99
CA GLY A 57 7.31 12.27 -0.59
C GLY A 57 5.81 12.53 -0.68
N LEU A 58 5.18 12.05 -1.75
CA LEU A 58 3.74 12.23 -1.95
C LEU A 58 2.91 11.32 -1.02
N ALA A 59 3.33 10.08 -0.82
CA ALA A 59 2.70 9.20 0.16
C ALA A 59 2.76 9.81 1.57
N GLY A 60 3.91 10.38 1.96
CA GLY A 60 4.07 11.12 3.22
C GLY A 60 3.12 12.31 3.33
N LEU A 61 3.03 13.14 2.29
CA LEU A 61 2.12 14.28 2.24
C LEU A 61 0.65 13.87 2.42
N LEU A 62 0.22 12.82 1.73
CA LEU A 62 -1.17 12.31 1.83
C LEU A 62 -1.48 11.77 3.22
N LEU A 63 -0.54 11.02 3.82
CA LEU A 63 -0.69 10.51 5.19
C LEU A 63 -0.74 11.65 6.23
N GLU A 64 0.04 12.71 6.05
CA GLU A 64 -0.05 13.92 6.88
C GLU A 64 -1.38 14.66 6.70
N ALA A 65 -1.95 14.61 5.51
CA ALA A 65 -3.27 15.18 5.21
C ALA A 65 -4.45 14.32 5.70
N GLY A 66 -4.20 13.18 6.34
CA GLY A 66 -5.23 12.30 6.90
C GLY A 66 -5.70 11.18 5.95
N ALA A 67 -4.87 10.78 4.98
CA ALA A 67 -5.16 9.58 4.21
C ALA A 67 -5.20 8.34 5.12
N ASP A 68 -6.23 7.51 4.95
CA ASP A 68 -6.35 6.22 5.65
C ASP A 68 -5.34 5.23 5.07
N VAL A 69 -4.33 4.89 5.87
CA VAL A 69 -3.26 3.96 5.49
C VAL A 69 -3.78 2.54 5.22
N ASN A 70 -4.96 2.19 5.78
CA ASN A 70 -5.59 0.88 5.65
C ASN A 70 -6.78 0.86 4.67
N ALA A 71 -7.02 1.96 3.93
CA ALA A 71 -8.05 2.01 2.92
C ALA A 71 -7.85 0.88 1.89
N ARG A 72 -8.98 0.29 1.44
CA ARG A 72 -8.98 -0.87 0.53
C ARG A 72 -9.63 -0.49 -0.79
N ASP A 73 -9.05 -0.93 -1.88
CA ASP A 73 -9.68 -0.87 -3.20
C ASP A 73 -10.76 -1.96 -3.37
N HIS A 74 -11.40 -2.02 -4.54
CA HIS A 74 -12.46 -3.00 -4.83
C HIS A 74 -11.98 -4.45 -4.83
N ARG A 75 -10.68 -4.71 -4.91
CA ARG A 75 -10.08 -6.05 -4.77
C ARG A 75 -9.56 -6.33 -3.37
N GLY A 76 -9.83 -5.41 -2.43
CA GLY A 76 -9.36 -5.51 -1.06
C GLY A 76 -7.89 -5.15 -0.85
N PHE A 77 -7.21 -4.62 -1.88
CA PHE A 77 -5.82 -4.19 -1.77
C PHE A 77 -5.71 -2.93 -0.93
N THR A 78 -4.72 -2.88 -0.06
CA THR A 78 -4.28 -1.67 0.63
C THR A 78 -3.02 -1.11 -0.04
N ALA A 79 -2.63 0.12 0.30
CA ALA A 79 -1.37 0.70 -0.15
C ALA A 79 -0.16 -0.22 0.18
N LEU A 80 -0.21 -0.95 1.30
CA LEU A 80 0.84 -1.89 1.69
C LEU A 80 0.92 -3.12 0.77
N HIS A 81 -0.22 -3.61 0.22
CA HIS A 81 -0.20 -4.68 -0.78
C HIS A 81 0.54 -4.23 -2.06
N PHE A 82 0.22 -3.03 -2.56
CA PHE A 82 0.91 -2.47 -3.72
C PHE A 82 2.40 -2.25 -3.48
N ALA A 83 2.77 -1.66 -2.34
CA ALA A 83 4.17 -1.44 -2.00
C ALA A 83 4.97 -2.75 -1.88
N ALA A 84 4.31 -3.81 -1.39
CA ALA A 84 4.90 -5.14 -1.26
C ALA A 84 5.05 -5.85 -2.61
N GLU A 85 4.03 -5.78 -3.47
CA GLU A 85 4.03 -6.37 -4.82
C GLU A 85 5.08 -5.70 -5.72
N GLU A 86 5.21 -4.37 -5.65
CA GLU A 86 6.17 -3.58 -6.43
C GLU A 86 7.59 -3.56 -5.81
N GLN A 87 7.82 -4.29 -4.71
CA GLN A 87 9.11 -4.39 -4.04
C GLN A 87 9.70 -3.01 -3.65
N LEU A 88 8.90 -2.17 -2.98
CA LEU A 88 9.23 -0.79 -2.60
C LEU A 88 9.56 -0.68 -1.09
N PRO A 89 10.76 -1.04 -0.63
CA PRO A 89 11.08 -1.19 0.78
C PRO A 89 10.87 0.10 1.60
N GLU A 90 11.18 1.29 1.06
CA GLU A 90 11.03 2.55 1.78
C GLU A 90 9.55 2.93 1.96
N LEU A 91 8.71 2.67 0.96
CA LEU A 91 7.26 2.85 1.08
C LEU A 91 6.65 1.85 2.05
N VAL A 92 7.12 0.59 2.04
CA VAL A 92 6.71 -0.41 3.03
C VAL A 92 7.03 0.07 4.45
N ARG A 93 8.25 0.57 4.70
CA ARG A 93 8.65 1.13 6.02
C ARG A 93 7.78 2.33 6.41
N LEU A 94 7.54 3.26 5.47
CA LEU A 94 6.69 4.43 5.71
C LEU A 94 5.28 4.01 6.12
N LEU A 95 4.63 3.14 5.33
CA LEU A 95 3.26 2.69 5.58
C LEU A 95 3.13 1.95 6.91
N LEU A 96 4.06 1.04 7.21
CA LEU A 96 4.09 0.32 8.49
C LEU A 96 4.29 1.29 9.67
N GLY A 97 5.19 2.27 9.54
CA GLY A 97 5.41 3.31 10.53
C GLY A 97 4.18 4.22 10.77
N LYS A 98 3.25 4.26 9.83
CA LYS A 98 1.97 4.97 9.91
C LYS A 98 0.80 4.07 10.31
N GLY A 99 1.05 2.83 10.72
CA GLY A 99 0.04 1.91 11.25
C GLY A 99 -0.66 1.05 10.19
N ALA A 100 -0.04 0.85 9.02
CA ALA A 100 -0.55 -0.13 8.06
C ALA A 100 -0.59 -1.53 8.68
N ASN A 101 -1.69 -2.26 8.47
CA ASN A 101 -1.85 -3.61 8.95
C ASN A 101 -1.03 -4.60 8.09
N PRO A 102 0.06 -5.22 8.60
CA PRO A 102 0.89 -6.14 7.83
C PRO A 102 0.19 -7.46 7.48
N ASN A 103 -0.95 -7.74 8.12
CA ASN A 103 -1.76 -8.95 7.92
C ASN A 103 -3.11 -8.65 7.24
N ALA A 104 -3.27 -7.49 6.60
CA ALA A 104 -4.45 -7.20 5.80
C ALA A 104 -4.60 -8.27 4.71
N ARG A 105 -5.84 -8.70 4.43
CA ARG A 105 -6.12 -9.74 3.42
C ARG A 105 -6.90 -9.11 2.27
N ASP A 106 -6.47 -9.29 1.05
CA ASP A 106 -7.26 -8.92 -0.14
C ASP A 106 -8.44 -9.90 -0.36
N GLU A 107 -9.16 -9.80 -1.48
CA GLU A 107 -10.30 -10.67 -1.79
C GLU A 107 -9.89 -12.14 -1.95
N ASP A 108 -8.67 -12.42 -2.41
CA ASP A 108 -8.11 -13.78 -2.48
C ASP A 108 -7.60 -14.28 -1.11
N GLY A 109 -7.70 -13.44 -0.08
CA GLY A 109 -7.16 -13.71 1.24
C GLY A 109 -5.64 -13.59 1.31
N THR A 110 -4.99 -13.07 0.26
CA THR A 110 -3.53 -12.90 0.21
C THR A 110 -3.14 -11.67 1.03
N THR A 111 -2.04 -11.78 1.77
CA THR A 111 -1.48 -10.70 2.58
C THR A 111 -0.40 -9.94 1.81
N PRO A 112 0.01 -8.72 2.27
CA PRO A 112 1.17 -8.02 1.70
C PRO A 112 2.43 -8.90 1.66
N LEU A 113 2.65 -9.73 2.69
CA LEU A 113 3.76 -10.69 2.70
C LEU A 113 3.63 -11.74 1.58
N GLY A 114 2.42 -12.24 1.32
CA GLY A 114 2.16 -13.17 0.21
C GLY A 114 2.46 -12.52 -1.16
N ARG A 115 2.07 -11.24 -1.33
CA ARG A 115 2.38 -10.48 -2.54
C ARG A 115 3.88 -10.24 -2.70
N ALA A 116 4.58 -9.88 -1.63
CA ALA A 116 6.04 -9.71 -1.64
C ALA A 116 6.77 -10.97 -2.07
N VAL A 117 6.39 -12.12 -1.51
CA VAL A 117 7.00 -13.43 -1.84
C VAL A 117 6.71 -13.83 -3.29
N PHE A 118 5.48 -13.58 -3.78
CA PHE A 118 5.13 -13.90 -5.17
C PHE A 118 5.92 -13.07 -6.19
N SER A 119 6.14 -11.79 -5.88
CA SER A 119 6.85 -10.83 -6.74
C SER A 119 8.36 -10.80 -6.49
N GLU A 120 8.90 -11.70 -5.63
CA GLU A 120 10.32 -11.72 -5.27
C GLU A 120 11.17 -11.97 -6.51
N ARG A 121 11.92 -10.94 -6.92
CA ARG A 121 12.87 -10.98 -8.05
C ARG A 121 14.32 -11.18 -7.55
N GLY A 122 14.49 -11.89 -6.42
CA GLY A 122 15.78 -12.10 -5.79
C GLY A 122 16.12 -11.10 -4.68
N GLU A 123 15.29 -10.08 -4.46
CA GLU A 123 15.42 -9.12 -3.35
C GLU A 123 14.52 -9.56 -2.19
N ARG A 124 15.11 -9.80 -1.01
CA ARG A 124 14.39 -10.31 0.17
C ARG A 124 13.94 -9.21 1.13
N ASP A 125 14.32 -7.98 0.85
CA ASP A 125 14.22 -6.87 1.80
C ASP A 125 12.77 -6.61 2.23
N VAL A 126 11.83 -6.56 1.28
CA VAL A 126 10.43 -6.27 1.56
C VAL A 126 9.80 -7.35 2.43
N ALA A 127 10.00 -8.62 2.11
CA ALA A 127 9.45 -9.71 2.91
C ALA A 127 10.04 -9.71 4.33
N GLN A 128 11.35 -9.45 4.48
CA GLN A 128 12.00 -9.35 5.79
C GLN A 128 11.49 -8.16 6.60
N ILE A 129 11.26 -7.00 5.96
CA ILE A 129 10.67 -5.82 6.62
C ILE A 129 9.28 -6.17 7.14
N LEU A 130 8.44 -6.81 6.33
CA LEU A 130 7.09 -7.20 6.71
C LEU A 130 7.09 -8.19 7.87
N VAL A 131 7.94 -9.22 7.84
CA VAL A 131 8.08 -10.20 8.94
C VAL A 131 8.51 -9.51 10.23
N LYS A 132 9.51 -8.62 10.17
CA LYS A 132 9.96 -7.84 11.35
C LYS A 132 8.85 -6.94 11.91
N ALA A 133 7.92 -6.50 11.06
CA ALA A 133 6.76 -5.70 11.45
C ALA A 133 5.55 -6.54 11.92
N GLY A 134 5.70 -7.86 12.06
CA GLY A 134 4.65 -8.75 12.56
C GLY A 134 3.74 -9.37 11.49
N ALA A 135 4.14 -9.34 10.20
CA ALA A 135 3.45 -10.13 9.20
C ALA A 135 3.56 -11.63 9.52
N ASN A 136 2.42 -12.32 9.48
CA ASN A 136 2.36 -13.75 9.77
C ASN A 136 2.66 -14.56 8.50
N PRO A 137 3.80 -15.30 8.43
CA PRO A 137 4.18 -16.08 7.26
C PRO A 137 3.32 -17.33 7.05
N ASP A 138 2.55 -17.73 8.05
CA ASP A 138 1.72 -18.94 8.03
C ASP A 138 0.22 -18.64 7.79
N LEU A 139 -0.15 -17.39 7.59
CA LEU A 139 -1.52 -16.98 7.27
C LEU A 139 -1.88 -17.33 5.83
N ALA A 140 -2.62 -18.46 5.69
CA ALA A 140 -2.99 -18.97 4.38
C ALA A 140 -4.05 -18.09 3.67
N ASN A 141 -3.94 -17.97 2.36
CA ASN A 141 -4.95 -17.36 1.49
C ASN A 141 -6.19 -18.26 1.31
N ASN A 142 -7.15 -17.85 0.49
CA ASN A 142 -8.39 -18.63 0.26
C ASN A 142 -8.15 -19.96 -0.48
N ALA A 143 -7.00 -20.11 -1.14
CA ALA A 143 -6.56 -21.37 -1.74
C ALA A 143 -5.82 -22.31 -0.75
N GLY A 144 -5.66 -21.87 0.52
CA GLY A 144 -4.95 -22.62 1.55
C GLY A 144 -3.42 -22.48 1.47
N GLU A 145 -2.88 -21.58 0.64
CA GLU A 145 -1.45 -21.37 0.50
C GLU A 145 -0.98 -20.20 1.37
N SER A 146 -0.05 -20.46 2.29
CA SER A 146 0.57 -19.42 3.11
C SER A 146 1.80 -18.80 2.41
N PRO A 147 2.24 -17.59 2.81
CA PRO A 147 3.48 -17.00 2.31
C PRO A 147 4.69 -17.93 2.45
N ARG A 148 4.79 -18.68 3.56
CA ARG A 148 5.85 -19.67 3.78
C ARG A 148 5.78 -20.83 2.79
N ALA A 149 4.58 -21.37 2.55
CA ALA A 149 4.38 -22.46 1.60
C ALA A 149 4.68 -22.00 0.16
N LEU A 150 4.24 -20.78 -0.19
CA LEU A 150 4.54 -20.15 -1.47
C LEU A 150 6.04 -19.97 -1.67
N ALA A 151 6.76 -19.45 -0.67
CA ALA A 151 8.21 -19.28 -0.72
C ALA A 151 8.93 -20.62 -0.95
N ALA A 152 8.53 -21.66 -0.22
CA ALA A 152 9.10 -23.01 -0.38
C ALA A 152 8.86 -23.54 -1.80
N ARG A 153 7.66 -23.36 -2.35
CA ARG A 153 7.31 -23.80 -3.71
C ARG A 153 8.09 -23.05 -4.79
N LEU A 154 8.37 -21.75 -4.57
CA LEU A 154 9.15 -20.92 -5.51
C LEU A 154 10.68 -21.04 -5.29
N GLY A 155 11.12 -21.80 -4.30
CA GLY A 155 12.55 -21.92 -3.99
C GLY A 155 13.14 -20.66 -3.33
N SER A 156 12.29 -19.77 -2.83
CA SER A 156 12.74 -18.59 -2.09
C SER A 156 13.29 -18.98 -0.73
N THR A 157 14.35 -18.33 -0.32
CA THR A 157 15.02 -18.57 0.97
C THR A 157 14.69 -17.51 2.02
N VAL A 158 13.64 -16.71 1.80
CA VAL A 158 13.27 -15.60 2.68
C VAL A 158 12.98 -16.04 4.14
N PHE A 159 12.50 -17.26 4.33
CA PHE A 159 12.21 -17.83 5.65
C PHE A 159 13.24 -18.89 6.10
N THR A 160 14.29 -19.16 5.34
CA THR A 160 15.36 -20.05 5.76
C THR A 160 16.35 -19.28 6.62
N SER A 161 16.56 -19.73 7.84
CA SER A 161 17.65 -19.23 8.70
C SER A 161 18.99 -19.57 8.06
N ASN A 162 19.87 -18.58 7.90
CA ASN A 162 21.30 -18.84 7.69
C ASN A 162 21.91 -19.31 8.99
#